data_321ff2914b01b79bfb9f79892efabeb7
#
_entry.id   321ff2914b01b79bfb9f79892efabeb7
#
_cell.length_a   1.000
_cell.length_b   1.000
_cell.length_c   1.000
_cell.angle_alpha   90.00
_cell.angle_beta   90.00
_cell.angle_gamma   90.00
#
_symmetry.space_group_name_H-M   'P 1'
#
loop_
_entity.id
_entity.type
_entity.pdbx_description
1 polymer ?
#
loop_
_entity_poly.entity_id
_entity_poly.type
_entity_poly.pdbx_seq_one_letter_code
_entity_poly.pdbx_strand_id
1 'polypeptide(L)'
;MDEARVGQKGDLTHVWYQKGARPRGVRQQGFSSAHLFGAVCPERGEGVALVLPEVSTAAMDLFLAELSRAVPAGTHAALVLDGAGWHVSDDLTVPANLTLIHPPPYSPELNPVERVWEYLRDRWLSHRVLAGGHEAVVDAACAAWNALLAEPGRLRSLTSFPWLPSAVSTS
;
A
#
# COMPACT_ATOMS: atom_id res chain seq x y z
N MET A 1 -1.32 -4.00 6.46
CA MET A 1 -2.08 -3.96 5.19
C MET A 1 -2.97 -2.74 5.18
N ASP A 2 -3.17 -2.16 4.01
CA ASP A 2 -3.99 -0.96 3.82
C ASP A 2 -4.26 -0.70 2.33
N GLU A 3 -5.15 0.24 1.98
CA GLU A 3 -5.46 0.67 0.62
C GLU A 3 -5.11 2.14 0.39
N ALA A 4 -4.41 2.40 -0.70
CA ALA A 4 -4.15 3.75 -1.17
C ALA A 4 -4.90 4.04 -2.47
N ARG A 5 -5.59 5.19 -2.54
CA ARG A 5 -6.17 5.67 -3.78
C ARG A 5 -5.10 6.34 -4.64
N VAL A 6 -4.93 5.84 -5.86
CA VAL A 6 -4.07 6.44 -6.89
C VAL A 6 -4.96 7.03 -7.98
N GLY A 7 -4.69 8.25 -8.42
CA GLY A 7 -5.55 8.88 -9.43
C GLY A 7 -4.93 10.07 -10.11
N GLN A 8 -5.63 10.52 -11.17
CA GLN A 8 -5.25 11.70 -11.96
C GLN A 8 -5.33 13.00 -11.14
N LYS A 9 -6.25 13.08 -10.19
CA LYS A 9 -6.37 14.19 -9.26
C LYS A 9 -5.40 13.98 -8.09
N GLY A 10 -4.09 14.11 -8.40
CA GLY A 10 -3.04 13.95 -7.41
C GLY A 10 -2.97 15.11 -6.41
N ASP A 11 -2.49 14.81 -5.21
CA ASP A 11 -2.20 15.82 -4.21
C ASP A 11 -0.93 16.60 -4.57
N LEU A 12 -0.89 17.86 -4.17
CA LEU A 12 0.31 18.68 -4.25
C LEU A 12 1.20 18.33 -3.07
N THR A 13 2.40 17.83 -3.33
CA THR A 13 3.40 17.62 -2.29
C THR A 13 4.35 18.79 -2.18
N HIS A 14 4.97 18.95 -1.02
CA HIS A 14 6.00 19.98 -0.82
C HIS A 14 7.29 19.53 -1.52
N VAL A 15 7.89 20.44 -2.26
CA VAL A 15 9.19 20.24 -2.91
C VAL A 15 10.19 21.26 -2.42
N TRP A 16 11.43 20.83 -2.21
CA TRP A 16 12.53 21.72 -1.93
C TRP A 16 12.91 22.51 -3.19
N TYR A 17 13.06 23.81 -3.08
CA TYR A 17 13.46 24.68 -4.19
C TYR A 17 14.34 25.81 -3.72
N GLN A 18 15.11 26.39 -4.66
CA GLN A 18 15.98 27.51 -4.38
C GLN A 18 15.15 28.76 -4.02
N LYS A 19 15.54 29.47 -2.97
CA LYS A 19 14.87 30.72 -2.54
C LYS A 19 14.77 31.70 -3.72
N GLY A 20 13.53 32.11 -4.02
CA GLY A 20 13.23 33.02 -5.14
C GLY A 20 12.82 32.34 -6.45
N ALA A 21 13.00 31.02 -6.60
CA ALA A 21 12.61 30.26 -7.79
C ALA A 21 11.40 29.39 -7.47
N ARG A 22 10.16 29.89 -7.64
CA ARG A 22 8.95 29.11 -7.38
C ARG A 22 8.78 28.02 -8.45
N PRO A 23 8.84 26.71 -8.11
CA PRO A 23 8.63 25.64 -9.08
C PRO A 23 7.17 25.65 -9.57
N ARG A 24 6.98 25.38 -10.85
CA ARG A 24 5.64 25.18 -11.43
C ARG A 24 5.28 23.71 -11.25
N GLY A 25 4.23 23.42 -10.49
CA GLY A 25 3.64 22.08 -10.41
C GLY A 25 2.60 21.89 -11.51
N VAL A 26 2.63 20.75 -12.19
CA VAL A 26 1.56 20.35 -13.11
C VAL A 26 0.48 19.65 -12.29
N ARG A 27 -0.78 20.08 -12.43
CA ARG A 27 -1.94 19.43 -11.81
C ARG A 27 -2.89 18.97 -12.89
N GLN A 28 -3.12 17.68 -12.94
CA GLN A 28 -4.16 17.10 -13.79
C GLN A 28 -5.51 17.19 -13.07
N GLN A 29 -6.58 17.47 -13.84
CA GLN A 29 -7.96 17.55 -13.31
C GLN A 29 -8.82 16.35 -13.73
N GLY A 30 -8.21 15.25 -14.16
CA GLY A 30 -8.92 14.03 -14.52
C GLY A 30 -9.52 13.33 -13.29
N PHE A 31 -10.51 12.46 -13.51
CA PHE A 31 -11.23 11.76 -12.43
C PHE A 31 -10.91 10.28 -12.34
N SER A 32 -10.13 9.74 -13.29
CA SER A 32 -9.76 8.32 -13.27
C SER A 32 -8.92 8.01 -12.02
N SER A 33 -9.28 6.96 -11.33
CA SER A 33 -8.56 6.45 -10.16
C SER A 33 -8.64 4.94 -10.07
N ALA A 34 -7.71 4.36 -9.32
CA ALA A 34 -7.69 2.97 -8.91
C ALA A 34 -7.27 2.89 -7.44
N HIS A 35 -7.43 1.74 -6.84
CA HIS A 35 -7.03 1.49 -5.46
C HIS A 35 -5.89 0.47 -5.43
N LEU A 36 -4.80 0.84 -4.78
CA LEU A 36 -3.64 0.00 -4.56
C LEU A 36 -3.79 -0.65 -3.18
N PHE A 37 -4.17 -1.92 -3.14
CA PHE A 37 -4.16 -2.75 -1.95
C PHE A 37 -2.74 -3.23 -1.71
N GLY A 38 -2.24 -3.13 -0.48
CA GLY A 38 -0.87 -3.53 -0.17
C GLY A 38 -0.69 -4.12 1.22
N ALA A 39 0.07 -5.19 1.30
CA ALA A 39 0.56 -5.74 2.55
C ALA A 39 2.08 -5.83 2.52
N VAL A 40 2.70 -5.59 3.65
CA VAL A 40 4.16 -5.65 3.81
C VAL A 40 4.53 -6.53 4.98
N CYS A 41 5.61 -7.26 4.85
CA CYS A 41 6.27 -7.97 5.93
C CYS A 41 7.57 -7.22 6.30
N PRO A 42 7.58 -6.42 7.38
CA PRO A 42 8.73 -5.60 7.75
C PRO A 42 10.00 -6.42 7.99
N GLU A 43 9.85 -7.58 8.61
CA GLU A 43 10.97 -8.46 8.93
C GLU A 43 11.66 -9.01 7.69
N ARG A 44 10.88 -9.46 6.70
CA ARG A 44 11.40 -10.02 5.46
C ARG A 44 11.76 -8.96 4.43
N GLY A 45 11.19 -7.75 4.56
CA GLY A 45 11.30 -6.69 3.56
C GLY A 45 10.59 -7.05 2.26
N GLU A 46 9.53 -7.83 2.35
CA GLU A 46 8.70 -8.29 1.24
C GLU A 46 7.33 -7.61 1.27
N GLY A 47 6.68 -7.54 0.12
CA GLY A 47 5.34 -6.98 0.02
C GLY A 47 4.57 -7.56 -1.16
N VAL A 48 3.25 -7.57 -1.01
CA VAL A 48 2.28 -7.97 -2.04
C VAL A 48 1.34 -6.81 -2.28
N ALA A 49 1.04 -6.51 -3.54
CA ALA A 49 0.03 -5.53 -3.87
C ALA A 49 -0.84 -5.95 -5.06
N LEU A 50 -2.07 -5.46 -5.06
CA LEU A 50 -3.00 -5.51 -6.18
C LEU A 50 -3.54 -4.12 -6.48
N VAL A 51 -3.71 -3.81 -7.76
CA VAL A 51 -4.41 -2.59 -8.22
C VAL A 51 -5.81 -2.99 -8.64
N LEU A 52 -6.82 -2.47 -7.94
CA LEU A 52 -8.22 -2.80 -8.15
C LEU A 52 -9.03 -1.52 -8.43
N PRO A 53 -10.15 -1.62 -9.17
CA PRO A 53 -10.93 -0.46 -9.56
C PRO A 53 -11.67 0.21 -8.39
N GLU A 54 -12.00 -0.56 -7.36
CA GLU A 54 -12.78 -0.11 -6.22
C GLU A 54 -12.35 -0.80 -4.92
N VAL A 55 -12.80 -0.28 -3.79
CA VAL A 55 -12.72 -0.93 -2.48
C VAL A 55 -14.07 -1.56 -2.15
N SER A 56 -14.06 -2.88 -1.94
CA SER A 56 -15.24 -3.67 -1.61
C SER A 56 -14.82 -4.96 -0.92
N THR A 57 -15.75 -5.69 -0.30
CA THR A 57 -15.49 -7.01 0.28
C THR A 57 -14.96 -7.98 -0.78
N ALA A 58 -15.52 -7.96 -2.00
CA ALA A 58 -15.03 -8.78 -3.10
C ALA A 58 -13.60 -8.44 -3.53
N ALA A 59 -13.24 -7.14 -3.55
CA ALA A 59 -11.86 -6.71 -3.81
C ALA A 59 -10.90 -7.19 -2.71
N MET A 60 -11.35 -7.13 -1.46
CA MET A 60 -10.58 -7.63 -0.31
C MET A 60 -10.39 -9.14 -0.37
N ASP A 61 -11.41 -9.93 -0.75
CA ASP A 61 -11.30 -11.37 -0.97
C ASP A 61 -10.22 -11.71 -2.01
N LEU A 62 -10.21 -10.99 -3.13
CA LEU A 62 -9.17 -11.16 -4.16
C LEU A 62 -7.77 -10.87 -3.60
N PHE A 63 -7.63 -9.78 -2.86
CA PHE A 63 -6.36 -9.41 -2.26
C PHE A 63 -5.89 -10.44 -1.22
N LEU A 64 -6.76 -10.89 -0.33
CA LEU A 64 -6.43 -11.93 0.67
C LEU A 64 -6.04 -13.25 0.01
N ALA A 65 -6.70 -13.63 -1.08
CA ALA A 65 -6.35 -14.83 -1.83
C ALA A 65 -4.94 -14.73 -2.44
N GLU A 66 -4.56 -13.59 -3.02
CA GLU A 66 -3.21 -13.37 -3.55
C GLU A 66 -2.17 -13.32 -2.43
N LEU A 67 -2.45 -12.63 -1.33
CA LEU A 67 -1.57 -12.59 -0.17
C LEU A 67 -1.34 -14.00 0.40
N SER A 68 -2.40 -14.79 0.52
CA SER A 68 -2.32 -16.18 0.99
C SER A 68 -1.38 -17.05 0.15
N ARG A 69 -1.35 -16.86 -1.18
CA ARG A 69 -0.42 -17.56 -2.08
C ARG A 69 1.02 -17.12 -1.91
N ALA A 70 1.23 -15.86 -1.53
CA ALA A 70 2.56 -15.30 -1.29
C ALA A 70 3.14 -15.70 0.07
N VAL A 71 2.30 -16.10 1.04
CA VAL A 71 2.76 -16.61 2.33
C VAL A 71 3.43 -17.98 2.12
N PRO A 72 4.67 -18.18 2.62
CA PRO A 72 5.37 -19.46 2.44
C PRO A 72 4.60 -20.67 2.96
N ALA A 73 4.70 -21.77 2.24
CA ALA A 73 4.03 -23.00 2.63
C ALA A 73 4.42 -23.43 4.05
N GLY A 74 3.45 -23.85 4.85
CA GLY A 74 3.65 -24.25 6.24
C GLY A 74 3.81 -23.10 7.22
N THR A 75 3.67 -21.85 6.77
CA THR A 75 3.70 -20.67 7.66
C THR A 75 2.30 -20.04 7.76
N HIS A 76 2.11 -19.21 8.76
CA HIS A 76 0.88 -18.47 9.03
C HIS A 76 1.19 -17.00 9.19
N ALA A 77 0.42 -16.12 8.53
CA ALA A 77 0.63 -14.67 8.61
C ALA A 77 -0.46 -14.00 9.46
N ALA A 78 -0.04 -13.18 10.40
CA ALA A 78 -0.90 -12.24 11.10
C ALA A 78 -0.94 -10.92 10.31
N LEU A 79 -2.10 -10.55 9.81
CA LEU A 79 -2.32 -9.38 8.98
C LEU A 79 -2.95 -8.27 9.81
N VAL A 80 -2.19 -7.22 10.08
CA VAL A 80 -2.69 -6.01 10.74
C VAL A 80 -3.35 -5.12 9.68
N LEU A 81 -4.61 -4.71 9.91
CA LEU A 81 -5.39 -3.85 9.03
C LEU A 81 -6.42 -3.07 9.86
N ASP A 82 -6.86 -1.93 9.35
CA ASP A 82 -7.84 -1.11 10.05
C ASP A 82 -9.25 -1.76 10.07
N GLY A 83 -10.20 -1.11 10.73
CA GLY A 83 -11.58 -1.57 10.86
C GLY A 83 -12.52 -1.02 9.79
N ALA A 84 -12.07 -0.83 8.56
CA ALA A 84 -12.96 -0.44 7.47
C ALA A 84 -14.07 -1.48 7.25
N GLY A 85 -15.26 -1.05 6.78
CA GLY A 85 -16.42 -1.94 6.68
C GLY A 85 -16.19 -3.20 5.86
N TRP A 86 -15.40 -3.13 4.80
CA TRP A 86 -15.02 -4.28 3.97
C TRP A 86 -13.97 -5.20 4.61
N HIS A 87 -13.28 -4.76 5.68
CA HIS A 87 -12.35 -5.56 6.46
C HIS A 87 -13.02 -6.38 7.57
N VAL A 88 -14.20 -5.95 8.00
CA VAL A 88 -14.95 -6.56 9.11
C VAL A 88 -16.28 -7.16 8.66
N SER A 89 -16.51 -7.28 7.37
CA SER A 89 -17.73 -7.86 6.80
C SER A 89 -17.83 -9.35 7.14
N ASP A 90 -19.01 -9.80 7.53
CA ASP A 90 -19.29 -11.23 7.74
C ASP A 90 -19.17 -12.07 6.45
N ASP A 91 -19.25 -11.41 5.29
CA ASP A 91 -19.11 -12.05 3.98
C ASP A 91 -17.63 -12.21 3.54
N LEU A 92 -16.67 -11.68 4.33
CA LEU A 92 -15.25 -11.74 3.98
C LEU A 92 -14.69 -13.15 4.12
N THR A 93 -14.07 -13.65 3.04
CA THR A 93 -13.44 -14.96 3.01
C THR A 93 -11.97 -14.87 3.42
N VAL A 94 -11.65 -15.25 4.66
CA VAL A 94 -10.27 -15.24 5.17
C VAL A 94 -9.61 -16.60 4.93
N PRO A 95 -8.50 -16.66 4.15
CA PRO A 95 -7.74 -17.90 3.94
C PRO A 95 -7.19 -18.49 5.25
N ALA A 96 -7.12 -19.82 5.33
CA ALA A 96 -6.75 -20.54 6.56
C ALA A 96 -5.32 -20.25 7.09
N ASN A 97 -4.42 -19.77 6.24
CA ASN A 97 -3.06 -19.37 6.60
C ASN A 97 -2.92 -17.88 6.96
N LEU A 98 -4.04 -17.16 7.10
CA LEU A 98 -4.07 -15.76 7.52
C LEU A 98 -4.91 -15.59 8.79
N THR A 99 -4.51 -14.64 9.64
CA THR A 99 -5.33 -14.13 10.75
C THR A 99 -5.37 -12.62 10.66
N LEU A 100 -6.58 -12.05 10.64
CA LEU A 100 -6.77 -10.59 10.64
C LEU A 100 -6.69 -10.06 12.07
N ILE A 101 -5.92 -8.98 12.25
CA ILE A 101 -5.75 -8.28 13.53
C ILE A 101 -6.14 -6.83 13.33
N HIS A 102 -7.17 -6.40 14.03
CA HIS A 102 -7.64 -5.01 14.00
C HIS A 102 -7.06 -4.24 15.19
N PRO A 103 -6.19 -3.23 14.95
CA PRO A 103 -5.70 -2.35 16.00
C PRO A 103 -6.84 -1.46 16.55
N PRO A 104 -6.60 -0.78 17.68
CA PRO A 104 -7.57 0.19 18.18
C PRO A 104 -7.91 1.25 17.12
N PRO A 105 -9.14 1.77 17.11
CA PRO A 105 -9.54 2.85 16.21
C PRO A 105 -8.60 4.06 16.34
N TYR A 106 -8.40 4.77 15.21
CA TYR A 106 -7.57 5.99 15.14
C TYR A 106 -6.08 5.80 15.50
N SER A 107 -5.50 4.65 15.15
CA SER A 107 -4.08 4.33 15.41
C SER A 107 -3.31 4.06 14.10
N PRO A 108 -3.28 5.00 13.13
CA PRO A 108 -2.57 4.78 11.85
C PRO A 108 -1.06 4.57 12.04
N GLU A 109 -0.49 5.11 13.12
CA GLU A 109 0.93 4.90 13.49
C GLU A 109 1.28 3.44 13.75
N LEU A 110 0.28 2.58 14.00
CA LEU A 110 0.47 1.14 14.15
C LEU A 110 0.46 0.39 12.82
N ASN A 111 0.17 1.08 11.71
CA ASN A 111 0.17 0.47 10.37
C ASN A 111 1.42 0.89 9.57
N PRO A 112 2.46 0.04 9.48
CA PRO A 112 3.69 0.39 8.77
C PRO A 112 3.51 0.72 7.29
N VAL A 113 2.42 0.28 6.68
CA VAL A 113 2.13 0.47 5.25
C VAL A 113 1.90 1.95 4.91
N GLU A 114 1.45 2.77 5.85
CA GLU A 114 1.26 4.20 5.64
C GLU A 114 2.52 4.91 5.12
N ARG A 115 3.70 4.57 5.67
CA ARG A 115 4.98 5.11 5.16
C ARG A 115 5.32 4.64 3.75
N VAL A 116 4.84 3.48 3.37
CA VAL A 116 4.98 2.99 1.98
C VAL A 116 4.17 3.87 1.04
N TRP A 117 2.93 4.21 1.42
CA TRP A 117 2.08 5.09 0.62
C TRP A 117 2.67 6.49 0.46
N GLU A 118 3.19 7.07 1.54
CA GLU A 118 3.89 8.36 1.49
C GLU A 118 5.08 8.28 0.52
N TYR A 119 5.91 7.26 0.64
CA TYR A 119 7.09 7.08 -0.22
C TYR A 119 6.72 6.90 -1.70
N LEU A 120 5.70 6.06 -2.02
CA LEU A 120 5.23 5.87 -3.39
C LEU A 120 4.69 7.16 -3.98
N ARG A 121 3.90 7.90 -3.21
CA ARG A 121 3.33 9.18 -3.60
C ARG A 121 4.42 10.20 -3.92
N ASP A 122 5.35 10.40 -2.98
CA ASP A 122 6.36 11.45 -3.12
C ASP A 122 7.37 11.17 -4.23
N ARG A 123 7.69 9.90 -4.46
CA ARG A 123 8.74 9.55 -5.40
C ARG A 123 8.26 9.27 -6.82
N TRP A 124 7.08 8.66 -6.97
CA TRP A 124 6.63 8.19 -8.29
C TRP A 124 5.25 8.66 -8.73
N LEU A 125 4.35 8.97 -7.81
CA LEU A 125 2.95 9.24 -8.15
C LEU A 125 2.59 10.73 -8.15
N SER A 126 3.28 11.56 -7.36
CA SER A 126 3.04 13.01 -7.33
C SER A 126 3.63 13.73 -8.53
N HIS A 127 3.07 14.89 -8.85
CA HIS A 127 3.52 15.80 -9.92
C HIS A 127 3.60 15.15 -11.32
N ARG A 128 2.84 14.11 -11.57
CA ARG A 128 2.75 13.43 -12.88
C ARG A 128 1.45 13.73 -13.57
N VAL A 129 1.50 13.77 -14.90
CA VAL A 129 0.33 13.76 -15.78
C VAL A 129 0.11 12.33 -16.24
N LEU A 130 -0.97 11.72 -15.78
CA LEU A 130 -1.37 10.37 -16.17
C LEU A 130 -2.32 10.46 -17.37
N ALA A 131 -1.75 10.77 -18.55
CA ALA A 131 -2.51 10.79 -19.80
C ALA A 131 -2.82 9.34 -20.23
N GLY A 132 -4.09 9.03 -20.51
CA GLY A 132 -4.51 7.66 -20.88
C GLY A 132 -5.62 7.08 -19.98
N GLY A 133 -6.20 7.91 -19.11
CA GLY A 133 -7.37 7.50 -18.32
C GLY A 133 -7.04 6.48 -17.23
N HIS A 134 -7.91 5.49 -17.04
CA HIS A 134 -7.79 4.50 -15.97
C HIS A 134 -6.56 3.58 -16.15
N GLU A 135 -6.29 3.15 -17.38
CA GLU A 135 -5.14 2.27 -17.68
C GLU A 135 -3.82 2.91 -17.28
N ALA A 136 -3.61 4.19 -17.62
CA ALA A 136 -2.40 4.92 -17.21
C ALA A 136 -2.26 5.06 -15.67
N VAL A 137 -3.38 5.09 -14.93
CA VAL A 137 -3.37 5.11 -13.46
C VAL A 137 -2.93 3.74 -12.93
N VAL A 138 -3.49 2.65 -13.48
CA VAL A 138 -3.11 1.28 -13.11
C VAL A 138 -1.64 1.03 -13.39
N ASP A 139 -1.15 1.37 -14.58
CA ASP A 139 0.25 1.21 -14.97
C ASP A 139 1.19 2.00 -14.05
N ALA A 140 0.83 3.24 -13.71
CA ALA A 140 1.63 4.06 -12.82
C ALA A 140 1.70 3.47 -11.41
N ALA A 141 0.59 2.94 -10.88
CA ALA A 141 0.55 2.29 -9.56
C ALA A 141 1.40 1.02 -9.54
N CYS A 142 1.25 0.15 -10.56
CA CYS A 142 2.05 -1.06 -10.71
C CYS A 142 3.55 -0.74 -10.85
N ALA A 143 3.90 0.23 -11.70
CA ALA A 143 5.28 0.64 -11.90
C ALA A 143 5.91 1.20 -10.62
N ALA A 144 5.17 2.01 -9.85
CA ALA A 144 5.64 2.57 -8.59
C ALA A 144 5.91 1.47 -7.55
N TRP A 145 4.98 0.51 -7.41
CA TRP A 145 5.15 -0.62 -6.50
C TRP A 145 6.35 -1.48 -6.88
N ASN A 146 6.48 -1.86 -8.15
CA ASN A 146 7.59 -2.66 -8.64
C ASN A 146 8.94 -1.93 -8.50
N ALA A 147 8.97 -0.61 -8.71
CA ALA A 147 10.16 0.20 -8.50
C ALA A 147 10.59 0.22 -7.02
N LEU A 148 9.63 0.29 -6.08
CA LEU A 148 9.93 0.16 -4.65
C LEU A 148 10.53 -1.20 -4.32
N LEU A 149 9.93 -2.30 -4.81
CA LEU A 149 10.44 -3.65 -4.56
C LEU A 149 11.83 -3.88 -5.15
N ALA A 150 12.18 -3.17 -6.23
CA ALA A 150 13.50 -3.22 -6.85
C ALA A 150 14.58 -2.45 -6.06
N GLU A 151 14.23 -1.62 -5.07
CA GLU A 151 15.17 -0.94 -4.20
C GLU A 151 15.61 -1.85 -3.03
N PRO A 152 16.85 -2.36 -2.99
CA PRO A 152 17.30 -3.30 -1.96
C PRO A 152 17.13 -2.72 -0.54
N GLY A 153 16.43 -3.44 0.34
CA GLY A 153 16.24 -3.08 1.74
C GLY A 153 15.33 -1.87 1.98
N ARG A 154 14.80 -1.23 0.92
CA ARG A 154 13.97 -0.03 1.07
C ARG A 154 12.69 -0.33 1.82
N LEU A 155 11.97 -1.37 1.42
CA LEU A 155 10.71 -1.72 2.06
C LEU A 155 10.90 -2.00 3.56
N ARG A 156 11.92 -2.76 3.93
CA ARG A 156 12.29 -2.98 5.34
C ARG A 156 12.59 -1.67 6.05
N SER A 157 13.38 -0.78 5.44
CA SER A 157 13.72 0.53 6.03
C SER A 157 12.49 1.41 6.30
N LEU A 158 11.51 1.40 5.40
CA LEU A 158 10.27 2.16 5.55
C LEU A 158 9.36 1.60 6.66
N THR A 159 9.36 0.27 6.83
CA THR A 159 8.36 -0.43 7.65
C THR A 159 8.89 -0.97 8.96
N SER A 160 10.20 -0.84 9.25
CA SER A 160 10.78 -1.21 10.52
C SER A 160 10.54 -0.13 11.57
N PHE A 161 9.89 -0.52 12.66
CA PHE A 161 9.63 0.33 13.81
C PHE A 161 10.14 -0.34 15.08
N PRO A 162 10.62 0.43 16.09
CA PRO A 162 11.14 -0.14 17.34
C PRO A 162 10.11 -0.95 18.14
N TRP A 163 8.82 -0.69 17.92
CA TRP A 163 7.73 -1.37 18.61
C TRP A 163 7.24 -2.64 17.88
N LEU A 164 7.63 -2.84 16.61
CA LEU A 164 7.33 -4.09 15.90
C LEU A 164 8.25 -5.20 16.46
N PRO A 165 7.69 -6.27 17.07
CA PRO A 165 8.51 -7.38 17.50
C PRO A 165 9.18 -8.02 16.28
N SER A 166 10.48 -8.30 16.39
CA SER A 166 11.11 -9.25 15.49
C SER A 166 10.39 -10.58 15.67
N ALA A 167 9.97 -11.23 14.59
CA ALA A 167 9.36 -12.55 14.70
C ALA A 167 10.33 -13.46 15.47
N VAL A 168 9.89 -13.96 16.62
CA VAL A 168 10.69 -14.89 17.40
C VAL A 168 10.71 -16.19 16.62
N SER A 169 11.86 -16.52 16.02
CA SER A 169 12.11 -17.85 15.47
C SER A 169 12.07 -18.82 16.65
N THR A 170 10.93 -19.45 16.87
CA THR A 170 10.87 -20.62 17.75
C THR A 170 11.53 -21.76 17.00
N SER A 171 12.77 -22.02 17.37
CA SER A 171 13.54 -23.21 16.99
C SER A 171 12.88 -24.47 17.53
#